data_cff5c674736a862065f039921ced94e8
#
_entry.id   cff5c674736a862065f039921ced94e8
#
_cell.length_a   1.000
_cell.length_b   1.000
_cell.length_c   1.000
_cell.angle_alpha   90.00
_cell.angle_beta   90.00
_cell.angle_gamma   90.00
#
_symmetry.space_group_name_H-M   'P 1'
#
loop_
_entity.id
_entity.type
_entity.pdbx_description
1 polymer ?
#
loop_
_entity_poly.entity_id
_entity_poly.type
_entity_poly.pdbx_seq_one_letter_code
_entity_poly.pdbx_strand_id
1 'polypeptide(L)'
;MRAEVFPLEKIKLDDKEILLGMKADKVQELLGKLDSIFQNYGGDSYRHFYFNSELGLDFDKDGKLEFIEFLVGIEGILRPYIYGISVFETDADELIEIITEHDREVDDSEAGFCYSFLNVSIGLWRENDEEKHWNTLGIGMRDYYKYE
;
A
#
# COMPACT_ATOMS: atom_id res chain seq x y z
N MET A 1 -10.92 -9.30 -6.06
CA MET A 1 -11.62 -8.05 -5.66
C MET A 1 -10.79 -6.85 -6.08
N ARG A 2 -11.38 -5.98 -6.85
CA ARG A 2 -10.68 -4.79 -7.34
C ARG A 2 -10.59 -3.71 -6.27
N ALA A 3 -9.41 -3.13 -6.10
CA ALA A 3 -9.18 -2.00 -5.22
C ALA A 3 -8.64 -0.84 -6.06
N GLU A 4 -9.25 0.33 -5.93
CA GLU A 4 -8.75 1.54 -6.60
C GLU A 4 -7.88 2.33 -5.62
N VAL A 5 -6.69 2.69 -6.04
CA VAL A 5 -5.76 3.47 -5.23
C VAL A 5 -5.78 4.93 -5.67
N PHE A 6 -6.04 5.81 -4.71
CA PHE A 6 -5.97 7.27 -4.91
C PHE A 6 -4.82 7.78 -4.05
N PRO A 7 -3.63 7.99 -4.63
CA PRO A 7 -2.46 8.37 -3.84
C PRO A 7 -2.71 9.56 -2.94
N LEU A 8 -2.19 9.50 -1.71
CA LEU A 8 -2.31 10.52 -0.66
C LEU A 8 -3.72 10.65 -0.07
N GLU A 9 -4.69 9.90 -0.56
CA GLU A 9 -6.07 10.03 -0.13
C GLU A 9 -6.65 8.77 0.47
N LYS A 10 -6.76 7.69 -0.33
CA LYS A 10 -7.57 6.55 0.07
C LYS A 10 -7.38 5.35 -0.86
N ILE A 11 -7.96 4.22 -0.44
CA ILE A 11 -8.26 3.11 -1.33
C ILE A 11 -9.78 2.92 -1.37
N LYS A 12 -10.29 2.40 -2.47
CA LYS A 12 -11.70 2.07 -2.61
C LYS A 12 -11.83 0.58 -2.90
N LEU A 13 -12.47 -0.15 -1.99
CA LEU A 13 -12.75 -1.59 -2.10
C LEU A 13 -14.24 -1.77 -2.35
N ASP A 14 -14.63 -2.09 -3.59
CA ASP A 14 -16.01 -2.08 -4.03
C ASP A 14 -16.61 -0.69 -3.79
N ASP A 15 -17.62 -0.58 -2.91
CA ASP A 15 -18.23 0.70 -2.54
C ASP A 15 -17.70 1.31 -1.25
N LYS A 16 -16.69 0.67 -0.64
CA LYS A 16 -16.12 1.10 0.65
C LYS A 16 -14.86 1.91 0.44
N GLU A 17 -14.82 3.09 1.03
CA GLU A 17 -13.66 3.98 0.94
C GLU A 17 -12.93 4.02 2.26
N ILE A 18 -11.64 3.64 2.22
CA ILE A 18 -10.76 3.65 3.38
C ILE A 18 -9.78 4.80 3.20
N LEU A 19 -9.97 5.84 4.00
CA LEU A 19 -9.22 7.10 3.87
C LEU A 19 -8.01 7.11 4.79
N LEU A 20 -6.89 7.64 4.30
CA LEU A 20 -5.76 7.95 5.16
C LEU A 20 -6.23 8.97 6.21
N GLY A 21 -5.83 8.77 7.46
CA GLY A 21 -6.30 9.57 8.60
C GLY A 21 -7.55 9.04 9.28
N MET A 22 -8.19 8.02 8.72
CA MET A 22 -9.39 7.43 9.31
C MET A 22 -9.06 6.68 10.60
N LYS A 23 -9.97 6.73 11.59
CA LYS A 23 -9.80 6.02 12.85
C LYS A 23 -9.97 4.51 12.68
N ALA A 24 -9.21 3.74 13.47
CA ALA A 24 -9.19 2.28 13.39
C ALA A 24 -10.56 1.63 13.57
N ASP A 25 -11.37 2.14 14.50
CA ASP A 25 -12.72 1.61 14.72
C ASP A 25 -13.64 1.84 13.52
N LYS A 26 -13.48 2.96 12.85
CA LYS A 26 -14.24 3.27 11.64
C LYS A 26 -13.86 2.35 10.49
N VAL A 27 -12.57 2.07 10.35
CA VAL A 27 -12.08 1.12 9.34
C VAL A 27 -12.67 -0.26 9.58
N GLN A 28 -12.70 -0.71 10.85
CA GLN A 28 -13.26 -2.01 11.21
C GLN A 28 -14.76 -2.10 10.91
N GLU A 29 -15.50 -1.02 11.15
CA GLU A 29 -16.92 -0.97 10.77
C GLU A 29 -17.10 -1.22 9.27
N LEU A 30 -16.24 -0.63 8.45
CA LEU A 30 -16.33 -0.74 6.99
C LEU A 30 -15.85 -2.10 6.46
N LEU A 31 -14.74 -2.63 6.99
CA LEU A 31 -14.13 -3.85 6.48
C LEU A 31 -14.63 -5.12 7.14
N GLY A 32 -15.17 -5.02 8.34
CA GLY A 32 -15.75 -6.15 9.05
C GLY A 32 -14.72 -6.97 9.80
N LYS A 33 -14.45 -8.18 9.35
CA LYS A 33 -13.62 -9.13 10.10
C LYS A 33 -12.14 -8.73 10.13
N LEU A 34 -11.65 -8.39 11.31
CA LEU A 34 -10.25 -8.15 11.59
C LEU A 34 -9.55 -9.49 11.84
N ASP A 35 -8.46 -9.77 11.14
CA ASP A 35 -7.72 -11.03 11.31
C ASP A 35 -6.82 -11.01 12.54
N SER A 36 -6.00 -9.97 12.67
CA SER A 36 -5.04 -9.87 13.77
C SER A 36 -4.55 -8.44 13.93
N ILE A 37 -3.95 -8.16 15.09
CA ILE A 37 -3.35 -6.87 15.42
C ILE A 37 -1.94 -7.13 15.94
N PHE A 38 -0.95 -6.41 15.38
CA PHE A 38 0.43 -6.47 15.84
C PHE A 38 0.91 -5.08 16.21
N GLN A 39 1.68 -4.98 17.31
CA GLN A 39 2.35 -3.76 17.67
C GLN A 39 3.58 -3.61 16.79
N ASN A 40 3.74 -2.45 16.13
CA ASN A 40 4.89 -2.19 15.29
C ASN A 40 6.13 -1.91 16.15
N TYR A 41 7.30 -2.10 15.53
CA TYR A 41 8.57 -1.85 16.19
C TYR A 41 8.62 -0.41 16.71
N GLY A 42 8.99 -0.25 17.98
CA GLY A 42 9.01 1.05 18.64
C GLY A 42 7.79 1.31 19.52
N GLY A 43 6.72 0.56 19.34
CA GLY A 43 5.58 0.55 20.28
C GLY A 43 4.52 1.63 20.12
N ASP A 44 4.71 2.57 19.18
CA ASP A 44 3.80 3.72 19.05
C ASP A 44 2.69 3.50 18.03
N SER A 45 2.77 2.45 17.22
CA SER A 45 1.78 2.17 16.19
C SER A 45 1.43 0.71 16.16
N TYR A 46 0.29 0.42 15.51
CA TYR A 46 -0.23 -0.95 15.42
C TYR A 46 -0.60 -1.25 13.98
N ARG A 47 -0.36 -2.51 13.57
CA ARG A 47 -0.79 -3.02 12.26
C ARG A 47 -1.98 -3.92 12.43
N HIS A 48 -3.05 -3.62 11.71
CA HIS A 48 -4.27 -4.41 11.64
C HIS A 48 -4.28 -5.15 10.30
N PHE A 49 -4.54 -6.46 10.32
CA PHE A 49 -4.61 -7.28 9.11
C PHE A 49 -6.05 -7.64 8.78
N TYR A 50 -6.37 -7.56 7.49
CA TYR A 50 -7.68 -7.90 6.92
C TYR A 50 -7.50 -8.78 5.69
N PHE A 51 -8.55 -9.48 5.27
CA PHE A 51 -8.56 -10.34 4.07
C PHE A 51 -7.49 -11.42 4.13
N ASN A 52 -7.50 -12.22 5.21
CA ASN A 52 -6.51 -13.28 5.43
C ASN A 52 -5.08 -12.75 5.35
N SER A 53 -4.86 -11.61 5.96
CA SER A 53 -3.56 -10.91 6.02
C SER A 53 -3.04 -10.43 4.65
N GLU A 54 -3.89 -10.32 3.64
CA GLU A 54 -3.49 -9.71 2.36
C GLU A 54 -3.35 -8.20 2.46
N LEU A 55 -4.10 -7.58 3.39
CA LEU A 55 -4.11 -6.14 3.58
C LEU A 55 -3.62 -5.79 4.97
N GLY A 56 -2.54 -5.01 5.05
CA GLY A 56 -2.00 -4.49 6.30
C GLY A 56 -2.28 -3.00 6.40
N LEU A 57 -2.80 -2.57 7.54
CA LEU A 57 -3.13 -1.17 7.79
C LEU A 57 -2.42 -0.70 9.05
N ASP A 58 -1.53 0.28 8.91
CA ASP A 58 -0.79 0.83 10.04
C ASP A 58 -1.49 2.07 10.59
N PHE A 59 -1.78 2.04 11.89
CA PHE A 59 -2.40 3.16 12.61
C PHE A 59 -1.36 3.78 13.54
N ASP A 60 -1.32 5.11 13.54
CA ASP A 60 -0.38 5.85 14.38
C ASP A 60 -0.78 5.82 15.86
N LYS A 61 -0.03 6.52 16.71
CA LYS A 61 -0.29 6.57 18.16
C LYS A 61 -1.66 7.10 18.53
N ASP A 62 -2.27 7.89 17.64
CA ASP A 62 -3.61 8.45 17.85
C ASP A 62 -4.71 7.58 17.24
N GLY A 63 -4.35 6.42 16.69
CA GLY A 63 -5.28 5.49 16.07
C GLY A 63 -5.73 5.88 14.69
N LYS A 64 -4.97 6.75 14.00
CA LYS A 64 -5.29 7.19 12.65
C LYS A 64 -4.48 6.43 11.62
N LEU A 65 -5.13 6.05 10.52
CA LEU A 65 -4.50 5.31 9.44
C LEU A 65 -3.42 6.14 8.75
N GLU A 66 -2.17 5.64 8.78
CA GLU A 66 -1.05 6.33 8.17
C GLU A 66 -0.43 5.58 6.99
N PHE A 67 -0.68 4.28 6.85
CA PHE A 67 -0.07 3.47 5.81
C PHE A 67 -0.94 2.25 5.49
N ILE A 68 -1.05 1.94 4.19
CA ILE A 68 -1.82 0.81 3.67
C ILE A 68 -0.87 -0.05 2.84
N GLU A 69 -0.90 -1.36 3.06
CA GLU A 69 -0.02 -2.26 2.32
C GLU A 69 -0.77 -3.47 1.79
N PHE A 70 -0.65 -3.73 0.48
CA PHE A 70 -1.12 -4.94 -0.17
C PHE A 70 0.06 -5.90 -0.23
N LEU A 71 -0.05 -7.09 0.37
CA LEU A 71 1.11 -7.90 0.76
C LEU A 71 1.40 -9.15 -0.08
N VAL A 72 0.42 -9.66 -0.83
CA VAL A 72 0.58 -11.00 -1.44
C VAL A 72 0.61 -11.00 -2.96
N GLY A 73 0.64 -9.85 -3.59
CA GLY A 73 0.78 -9.78 -5.04
C GLY A 73 -0.33 -10.49 -5.80
N ILE A 74 0.06 -11.09 -6.91
CA ILE A 74 -0.88 -11.73 -7.83
C ILE A 74 -1.55 -12.98 -7.25
N GLU A 75 -1.00 -13.57 -6.20
CA GLU A 75 -1.55 -14.77 -5.58
C GLU A 75 -2.77 -14.51 -4.71
N GLY A 76 -2.98 -13.25 -4.28
CA GLY A 76 -4.11 -12.89 -3.44
C GLY A 76 -5.39 -12.63 -4.23
N ILE A 77 -6.47 -12.38 -3.48
CA ILE A 77 -7.77 -12.01 -4.08
C ILE A 77 -7.88 -10.51 -4.33
N LEU A 78 -7.09 -9.70 -3.61
CA LEU A 78 -7.11 -8.25 -3.78
C LEU A 78 -6.29 -7.85 -5.01
N ARG A 79 -6.87 -7.00 -5.85
CA ARG A 79 -6.23 -6.52 -7.08
C ARG A 79 -6.21 -4.99 -7.08
N PRO A 80 -5.11 -4.38 -6.59
CA PRO A 80 -5.00 -2.92 -6.60
C PRO A 80 -4.75 -2.38 -8.00
N TYR A 81 -5.39 -1.26 -8.29
CA TYR A 81 -5.22 -0.49 -9.51
C TYR A 81 -4.80 0.92 -9.15
N ILE A 82 -3.81 1.44 -9.84
CA ILE A 82 -3.37 2.83 -9.71
C ILE A 82 -3.31 3.44 -11.11
N TYR A 83 -3.84 4.65 -11.25
CA TYR A 83 -3.91 5.33 -12.55
C TYR A 83 -4.56 4.45 -13.64
N GLY A 84 -5.51 3.61 -13.24
CA GLY A 84 -6.21 2.71 -14.15
C GLY A 84 -5.46 1.44 -14.54
N ILE A 85 -4.28 1.20 -13.93
CA ILE A 85 -3.40 0.08 -14.26
C ILE A 85 -3.35 -0.91 -13.10
N SER A 86 -3.47 -2.22 -13.41
CA SER A 86 -3.35 -3.28 -12.40
C SER A 86 -1.90 -3.36 -11.90
N VAL A 87 -1.70 -3.13 -10.60
CA VAL A 87 -0.35 -3.05 -10.02
C VAL A 87 0.37 -4.39 -10.09
N PHE A 88 -0.31 -5.48 -9.73
CA PHE A 88 0.33 -6.79 -9.63
C PHE A 88 0.32 -7.59 -10.94
N GLU A 89 -0.50 -7.20 -11.90
CA GLU A 89 -0.61 -7.89 -13.18
C GLU A 89 0.16 -7.23 -14.32
N THR A 90 0.69 -6.04 -14.08
CA THR A 90 1.49 -5.29 -15.05
C THR A 90 2.97 -5.62 -14.87
N ASP A 91 3.71 -5.70 -15.97
CA ASP A 91 5.15 -5.90 -15.93
C ASP A 91 5.81 -4.89 -14.99
N ALA A 92 6.74 -5.37 -14.15
CA ALA A 92 7.33 -4.56 -13.08
C ALA A 92 7.98 -3.27 -13.60
N ASP A 93 8.77 -3.37 -14.67
CA ASP A 93 9.47 -2.20 -15.22
C ASP A 93 8.50 -1.23 -15.89
N GLU A 94 7.48 -1.76 -16.56
CA GLU A 94 6.44 -0.94 -17.18
C GLU A 94 5.68 -0.13 -16.14
N LEU A 95 5.35 -0.75 -14.99
CA LEU A 95 4.65 -0.04 -13.92
C LEU A 95 5.48 1.11 -13.37
N ILE A 96 6.79 0.92 -13.21
CA ILE A 96 7.69 1.98 -12.77
C ILE A 96 7.64 3.16 -13.72
N GLU A 97 7.67 2.91 -15.04
CA GLU A 97 7.59 3.97 -16.04
C GLU A 97 6.27 4.75 -15.91
N ILE A 98 5.16 4.02 -15.74
CA ILE A 98 3.84 4.64 -15.63
C ILE A 98 3.75 5.54 -14.40
N ILE A 99 4.19 5.05 -13.24
CA ILE A 99 4.12 5.85 -12.00
C ILE A 99 5.10 7.03 -12.06
N THR A 100 6.26 6.85 -12.68
CA THR A 100 7.25 7.91 -12.84
C THR A 100 6.69 9.11 -13.62
N GLU A 101 5.74 8.88 -14.52
CA GLU A 101 5.07 9.97 -15.23
C GLU A 101 4.29 10.88 -14.27
N HIS A 102 3.87 10.36 -13.13
CA HIS A 102 3.12 11.09 -12.11
C HIS A 102 4.01 11.64 -10.98
N ASP A 103 5.17 11.02 -10.76
CA ASP A 103 6.10 11.45 -9.71
C ASP A 103 7.52 11.09 -10.10
N ARG A 104 8.33 12.10 -10.37
CA ARG A 104 9.72 11.92 -10.80
C ARG A 104 10.71 11.87 -9.66
N GLU A 105 10.27 12.13 -8.42
CA GLU A 105 11.12 11.98 -7.25
C GLU A 105 11.05 10.54 -6.75
N VAL A 106 11.90 9.70 -7.30
CA VAL A 106 11.92 8.27 -7.04
C VAL A 106 13.18 7.91 -6.27
N ASP A 107 13.00 7.22 -5.12
CA ASP A 107 14.11 6.59 -4.43
C ASP A 107 14.28 5.20 -5.05
N ASP A 108 15.30 5.04 -5.87
CA ASP A 108 15.64 3.79 -6.53
C ASP A 108 16.98 3.22 -6.02
N SER A 109 17.40 3.63 -4.83
CA SER A 109 18.66 3.19 -4.23
C SER A 109 18.76 1.68 -4.07
N GLU A 110 17.63 0.99 -3.98
CA GLU A 110 17.54 -0.47 -3.96
C GLU A 110 16.82 -0.98 -5.22
N ALA A 111 17.13 -0.38 -6.35
CA ALA A 111 16.55 -0.78 -7.64
C ALA A 111 16.71 -2.27 -7.88
N GLY A 112 15.65 -2.92 -8.38
CA GLY A 112 15.58 -4.36 -8.50
C GLY A 112 14.69 -4.95 -7.41
N PHE A 113 14.73 -4.41 -6.20
CA PHE A 113 13.92 -4.90 -5.06
C PHE A 113 12.79 -3.96 -4.71
N CYS A 114 13.04 -2.65 -4.66
CA CYS A 114 12.02 -1.70 -4.30
C CYS A 114 12.23 -0.33 -4.94
N TYR A 115 11.12 0.38 -5.05
CA TYR A 115 11.07 1.77 -5.51
C TYR A 115 10.11 2.52 -4.60
N SER A 116 10.48 3.72 -4.20
CA SER A 116 9.61 4.59 -3.42
C SER A 116 9.43 5.91 -4.17
N PHE A 117 8.19 6.26 -4.46
CA PHE A 117 7.82 7.50 -5.12
C PHE A 117 7.48 8.51 -4.03
N LEU A 118 8.36 9.50 -3.83
CA LEU A 118 8.39 10.28 -2.60
C LEU A 118 7.26 11.29 -2.45
N ASN A 119 6.77 11.86 -3.55
CA ASN A 119 5.71 12.86 -3.48
C ASN A 119 4.31 12.26 -3.42
N VAL A 120 4.07 11.15 -4.14
CA VAL A 120 2.77 10.48 -4.08
C VAL A 120 2.71 9.40 -3.00
N SER A 121 3.82 9.18 -2.29
CA SER A 121 3.94 8.23 -1.19
C SER A 121 3.49 6.81 -1.57
N ILE A 122 4.03 6.31 -2.67
CA ILE A 122 3.77 4.96 -3.17
C ILE A 122 5.07 4.17 -3.12
N GLY A 123 5.01 2.96 -2.59
CA GLY A 123 6.15 2.05 -2.56
C GLY A 123 5.82 0.72 -3.22
N LEU A 124 6.81 0.16 -3.90
CA LEU A 124 6.69 -1.15 -4.55
C LEU A 124 7.86 -2.02 -4.09
N TRP A 125 7.57 -3.29 -3.84
CA TRP A 125 8.58 -4.25 -3.41
C TRP A 125 8.37 -5.59 -4.10
N ARG A 126 9.49 -6.26 -4.42
CA ARG A 126 9.50 -7.64 -4.90
C ARG A 126 10.70 -8.37 -4.29
N GLU A 127 10.63 -9.71 -4.27
CA GLU A 127 11.59 -10.55 -3.59
C GLU A 127 12.99 -10.49 -4.22
N ASN A 128 13.04 -10.38 -5.56
CA ASN A 128 14.30 -10.27 -6.30
C ASN A 128 14.04 -9.61 -7.66
N ASP A 129 15.10 -9.23 -8.35
CA ASP A 129 15.03 -8.51 -9.62
C ASP A 129 14.64 -9.39 -10.82
N GLU A 130 14.51 -10.70 -10.62
CA GLU A 130 14.05 -11.61 -11.65
C GLU A 130 12.53 -11.73 -11.68
N GLU A 131 11.86 -11.32 -10.60
CA GLU A 131 10.40 -11.28 -10.54
C GLU A 131 9.87 -10.26 -11.54
N LYS A 132 8.94 -10.70 -12.39
CA LYS A 132 8.39 -9.82 -13.44
C LYS A 132 7.23 -8.95 -12.96
N HIS A 133 6.76 -9.20 -11.74
CA HIS A 133 5.63 -8.48 -11.14
C HIS A 133 5.98 -8.07 -9.72
N TRP A 134 5.39 -6.97 -9.29
CA TRP A 134 5.55 -6.51 -7.91
C TRP A 134 4.72 -7.38 -6.97
N ASN A 135 5.24 -7.63 -5.78
CA ASN A 135 4.59 -8.48 -4.76
C ASN A 135 3.88 -7.65 -3.70
N THR A 136 4.34 -6.43 -3.46
CA THR A 136 3.82 -5.59 -2.39
C THR A 136 3.65 -4.17 -2.90
N LEU A 137 2.54 -3.54 -2.52
CA LEU A 137 2.24 -2.15 -2.81
C LEU A 137 1.97 -1.42 -1.51
N GLY A 138 2.71 -0.34 -1.24
CA GLY A 138 2.51 0.51 -0.08
C GLY A 138 1.94 1.86 -0.47
N ILE A 139 1.01 2.37 0.34
CA ILE A 139 0.34 3.66 0.14
C ILE A 139 0.43 4.41 1.45
N GLY A 140 1.23 5.49 1.49
CA GLY A 140 1.46 6.26 2.70
C GLY A 140 0.80 7.63 2.69
N MET A 141 0.72 8.21 3.88
CA MET A 141 0.40 9.64 4.02
C MET A 141 1.48 10.46 3.33
N ARG A 142 1.19 11.75 3.10
CA ARG A 142 2.16 12.69 2.53
C ARG A 142 3.49 12.60 3.29
N ASP A 143 4.58 12.50 2.52
CA ASP A 143 5.97 12.43 3.02
C ASP A 143 6.33 11.15 3.79
N TYR A 144 5.48 10.12 3.73
CA TYR A 144 5.72 8.86 4.44
C TYR A 144 7.10 8.27 4.11
N TYR A 145 7.47 8.23 2.82
CA TYR A 145 8.73 7.65 2.36
C TYR A 145 9.92 8.60 2.45
N LYS A 146 9.70 9.87 2.78
CA LYS A 146 10.80 10.85 2.86
C LYS A 146 11.60 10.76 4.15
N TYR A 147 11.06 10.11 5.16
CA TYR A 147 11.66 10.05 6.50
C TYR A 147 12.14 8.64 6.88
N GLU A 148 12.34 7.81 5.91
CA GLU A 148 12.90 6.48 6.15
C GLU A 148 14.42 6.47 6.14
#